data_6f98f4690b759a4021bceab1bc39117e
#
_entry.id   6f98f4690b759a4021bceab1bc39117e
#
_cell.length_a   1.000
_cell.length_b   1.000
_cell.length_c   1.000
_cell.angle_alpha   90.00
_cell.angle_beta   90.00
_cell.angle_gamma   90.00
#
_symmetry.space_group_name_H-M   'P 1'
#
loop_
_entity.id
_entity.type
_entity.pdbx_description
1 polymer ?
#
loop_
_entity_poly.entity_id
_entity_poly.type
_entity_poly.pdbx_seq_one_letter_code
_entity_poly.pdbx_strand_id
1 'polypeptide(L)'
;PPIPGVENVDYWTHRDALDNKEVPASLTIVGGGVIGMEFASFFTSLGVQVTVVEMLDEILGGMDKELSAMLRAEYAKKGIKFLLSTKVVEVSKGETGITVSYENADGAGTVTADKLLMSVGRRPVTKGFGLENLNLEWTERRCIKVDEHLQSSVPGVYVCGDLNGVSLLAHTAVREAEVAVHHITGKEDAMSYRAIPGVVYTNPEIAGVGMSEEALQAAGIPYRAVKLPMAYSGRFVAENEGVNGVCKVLAAEDGTVLGAHMLGNPASELIVLAGMAIEDGK
;
A
#
# COMPACT_ATOMS: atom_id res chain seq x y z
N PRO A 1 15.28 4.18 -4.02
CA PRO A 1 16.25 5.24 -3.85
C PRO A 1 17.66 4.65 -3.73
N PRO A 2 18.69 5.35 -4.17
CA PRO A 2 20.07 4.93 -3.93
C PRO A 2 20.36 5.11 -2.44
N ILE A 3 20.58 4.01 -1.73
CA ILE A 3 21.02 4.00 -0.34
C ILE A 3 22.47 3.55 -0.33
N PRO A 4 23.41 4.36 0.17
CA PRO A 4 24.83 3.99 0.23
C PRO A 4 25.04 2.65 0.93
N GLY A 5 25.89 1.81 0.35
CA GLY A 5 26.30 0.52 0.91
C GLY A 5 25.31 -0.63 0.66
N VAL A 6 24.12 -0.38 0.12
CA VAL A 6 23.12 -1.43 -0.14
C VAL A 6 23.65 -2.48 -1.12
N GLU A 7 24.52 -2.09 -2.06
CA GLU A 7 25.14 -2.98 -3.03
C GLU A 7 26.17 -3.97 -2.40
N ASN A 8 26.57 -3.72 -1.16
CA ASN A 8 27.58 -4.53 -0.46
C ASN A 8 26.96 -5.51 0.57
N VAL A 9 25.63 -5.57 0.65
CA VAL A 9 24.91 -6.44 1.57
C VAL A 9 23.91 -7.32 0.83
N ASP A 10 23.66 -8.51 1.38
CA ASP A 10 22.67 -9.45 0.87
C ASP A 10 21.30 -9.12 1.48
N TYR A 11 20.61 -8.11 0.91
CA TYR A 11 19.27 -7.72 1.33
C TYR A 11 18.19 -8.49 0.57
N TRP A 12 17.06 -8.65 1.20
CA TRP A 12 15.88 -9.23 0.60
C TRP A 12 15.04 -8.20 -0.16
N THR A 13 14.57 -8.57 -1.32
CA THR A 13 13.38 -8.03 -1.95
C THR A 13 12.15 -8.84 -1.51
N HIS A 14 10.96 -8.46 -1.99
CA HIS A 14 9.75 -9.26 -1.77
C HIS A 14 9.88 -10.70 -2.30
N ARG A 15 10.64 -10.93 -3.38
CA ARG A 15 10.87 -12.27 -3.94
C ARG A 15 11.71 -13.12 -3.00
N ASP A 16 12.80 -12.58 -2.53
CA ASP A 16 13.71 -13.29 -1.61
C ASP A 16 12.98 -13.64 -0.30
N ALA A 17 12.14 -12.72 0.21
CA ALA A 17 11.34 -12.98 1.40
C ALA A 17 10.28 -14.08 1.19
N LEU A 18 9.66 -14.16 -0.01
CA LEU A 18 8.70 -15.21 -0.35
C LEU A 18 9.35 -16.57 -0.59
N ASP A 19 10.54 -16.60 -1.18
CA ASP A 19 11.27 -17.83 -1.48
C ASP A 19 12.11 -18.33 -0.30
N ASN A 20 12.18 -17.57 0.78
CA ASN A 20 12.97 -17.90 1.95
C ASN A 20 12.56 -19.22 2.61
N LYS A 21 13.53 -20.01 3.07
CA LYS A 21 13.32 -21.34 3.68
C LYS A 21 13.62 -21.36 5.19
N GLU A 22 14.17 -20.27 5.71
CA GLU A 22 14.60 -20.20 7.11
C GLU A 22 14.00 -18.96 7.77
N VAL A 23 13.47 -19.11 8.97
CA VAL A 23 12.94 -17.98 9.75
C VAL A 23 14.09 -17.28 10.44
N PRO A 24 14.41 -15.99 10.13
CA PRO A 24 15.47 -15.26 10.82
C PRO A 24 15.06 -14.94 12.26
N ALA A 25 16.00 -14.72 13.16
CA ALA A 25 15.67 -14.26 14.50
C ALA A 25 15.25 -12.78 14.51
N SER A 26 15.79 -11.97 13.59
CA SER A 26 15.51 -10.55 13.48
C SER A 26 15.45 -10.06 12.01
N LEU A 27 14.58 -9.09 11.77
CA LEU A 27 14.36 -8.50 10.45
C LEU A 27 14.21 -6.98 10.55
N THR A 28 15.03 -6.25 9.82
CA THR A 28 14.78 -4.83 9.56
C THR A 28 14.07 -4.67 8.22
N ILE A 29 12.96 -3.92 8.21
CA ILE A 29 12.20 -3.60 7.00
C ILE A 29 12.36 -2.11 6.73
N VAL A 30 12.92 -1.74 5.59
CA VAL A 30 12.99 -0.36 5.13
C VAL A 30 11.82 -0.08 4.20
N GLY A 31 10.91 0.77 4.66
CA GLY A 31 9.63 1.10 4.02
C GLY A 31 8.43 0.46 4.72
N GLY A 32 7.59 1.30 5.33
CA GLY A 32 6.35 0.94 6.03
C GLY A 32 5.10 0.98 5.12
N GLY A 33 5.27 0.86 3.80
CA GLY A 33 4.16 0.72 2.86
C GLY A 33 3.48 -0.65 2.93
N VAL A 34 2.51 -0.90 2.03
CA VAL A 34 1.68 -2.12 2.01
C VAL A 34 2.54 -3.39 2.10
N ILE A 35 3.49 -3.56 1.19
CA ILE A 35 4.35 -4.75 1.14
C ILE A 35 5.16 -4.90 2.43
N GLY A 36 5.76 -3.80 2.92
CA GLY A 36 6.54 -3.82 4.15
C GLY A 36 5.72 -4.23 5.37
N MET A 37 4.49 -3.73 5.46
CA MET A 37 3.61 -4.04 6.58
C MET A 37 3.03 -5.46 6.51
N GLU A 38 2.74 -5.98 5.33
CA GLU A 38 2.32 -7.38 5.17
C GLU A 38 3.44 -8.35 5.58
N PHE A 39 4.69 -8.09 5.17
CA PHE A 39 5.83 -8.89 5.66
C PHE A 39 6.09 -8.68 7.15
N ALA A 40 5.93 -7.46 7.68
CA ALA A 40 6.05 -7.22 9.12
C ALA A 40 5.02 -8.06 9.90
N SER A 41 3.77 -8.10 9.42
CA SER A 41 2.70 -8.94 9.97
C SER A 41 3.08 -10.43 9.94
N PHE A 42 3.50 -10.91 8.79
CA PHE A 42 3.86 -12.31 8.57
C PHE A 42 5.02 -12.75 9.48
N PHE A 43 6.15 -12.05 9.43
CA PHE A 43 7.33 -12.43 10.20
C PHE A 43 7.14 -12.28 11.71
N THR A 44 6.40 -11.26 12.15
CA THR A 44 6.06 -11.12 13.59
C THR A 44 5.22 -12.29 14.07
N SER A 45 4.30 -12.80 13.25
CA SER A 45 3.49 -13.99 13.58
C SER A 45 4.33 -15.26 13.72
N LEU A 46 5.51 -15.30 13.11
CA LEU A 46 6.50 -16.38 13.26
C LEU A 46 7.48 -16.16 14.43
N GLY A 47 7.30 -15.10 15.22
CA GLY A 47 8.16 -14.79 16.36
C GLY A 47 9.45 -14.01 16.02
N VAL A 48 9.58 -13.53 14.78
CA VAL A 48 10.73 -12.71 14.35
C VAL A 48 10.68 -11.34 15.03
N GLN A 49 11.81 -10.85 15.51
CA GLN A 49 11.94 -9.48 16.00
C GLN A 49 11.99 -8.49 14.82
N VAL A 50 10.89 -7.77 14.59
CA VAL A 50 10.77 -6.87 13.45
C VAL A 50 10.97 -5.41 13.84
N THR A 51 11.78 -4.70 13.04
CA THR A 51 11.89 -3.23 13.09
C THR A 51 11.55 -2.66 11.72
N VAL A 52 10.58 -1.74 11.67
CA VAL A 52 10.18 -1.01 10.46
C VAL A 52 10.77 0.39 10.50
N VAL A 53 11.51 0.76 9.46
CA VAL A 53 12.07 2.12 9.28
C VAL A 53 11.29 2.80 8.15
N GLU A 54 10.55 3.87 8.47
CA GLU A 54 9.71 4.58 7.53
C GLU A 54 10.07 6.07 7.49
N MET A 55 10.22 6.60 6.29
CA MET A 55 10.58 8.00 6.07
C MET A 55 9.40 8.94 6.32
N LEU A 56 8.17 8.48 6.10
CA LEU A 56 6.95 9.23 6.37
C LEU A 56 6.64 9.24 7.87
N ASP A 57 5.75 10.13 8.26
CA ASP A 57 5.29 10.29 9.64
C ASP A 57 4.27 9.22 10.08
N GLU A 58 3.80 8.39 9.14
CA GLU A 58 2.95 7.22 9.42
C GLU A 58 3.19 6.12 8.39
N ILE A 59 2.87 4.87 8.77
CA ILE A 59 2.87 3.70 7.89
C ILE A 59 1.71 3.78 6.87
N LEU A 60 1.77 2.95 5.82
CA LEU A 60 0.71 2.81 4.81
C LEU A 60 0.33 4.15 4.16
N GLY A 61 1.32 4.93 3.75
CA GLY A 61 1.08 6.20 3.06
C GLY A 61 0.09 6.03 1.89
N GLY A 62 -0.99 6.83 1.89
CA GLY A 62 -2.09 6.72 0.93
C GLY A 62 -3.35 6.03 1.47
N MET A 63 -3.28 5.33 2.60
CA MET A 63 -4.44 4.88 3.37
C MET A 63 -4.89 5.98 4.35
N ASP A 64 -6.09 5.82 4.92
CA ASP A 64 -6.57 6.70 5.99
C ASP A 64 -5.58 6.68 7.18
N LYS A 65 -5.08 7.86 7.55
CA LYS A 65 -3.99 8.00 8.51
C LYS A 65 -4.36 7.58 9.92
N GLU A 66 -5.61 7.81 10.32
CA GLU A 66 -6.10 7.38 11.64
C GLU A 66 -6.10 5.86 11.76
N LEU A 67 -6.60 5.17 10.73
CA LEU A 67 -6.65 3.71 10.74
C LEU A 67 -5.23 3.11 10.64
N SER A 68 -4.34 3.74 9.87
CA SER A 68 -2.92 3.36 9.80
C SER A 68 -2.25 3.46 11.16
N ALA A 69 -2.47 4.55 11.89
CA ALA A 69 -1.96 4.73 13.25
C ALA A 69 -2.53 3.70 14.25
N MET A 70 -3.81 3.34 14.10
CA MET A 70 -4.43 2.29 14.92
C MET A 70 -3.78 0.93 14.63
N LEU A 71 -3.59 0.55 13.37
CA LEU A 71 -2.89 -0.68 12.98
C LEU A 71 -1.47 -0.71 13.54
N ARG A 72 -0.72 0.38 13.39
CA ARG A 72 0.64 0.50 13.95
C ARG A 72 0.66 0.30 15.47
N ALA A 73 -0.30 0.89 16.18
CA ALA A 73 -0.41 0.72 17.63
C ALA A 73 -0.67 -0.75 18.03
N GLU A 74 -1.49 -1.49 17.27
CA GLU A 74 -1.71 -2.92 17.50
C GLU A 74 -0.44 -3.73 17.25
N TYR A 75 0.34 -3.42 16.21
CA TYR A 75 1.59 -4.10 15.93
C TYR A 75 2.71 -3.73 16.90
N ALA A 76 2.74 -2.51 17.42
CA ALA A 76 3.66 -2.13 18.50
C ALA A 76 3.43 -2.96 19.77
N LYS A 77 2.16 -3.26 20.11
CA LYS A 77 1.82 -4.19 21.22
C LYS A 77 2.32 -5.62 20.95
N LYS A 78 2.35 -6.04 19.69
CA LYS A 78 2.91 -7.34 19.25
C LYS A 78 4.44 -7.36 19.19
N GLY A 79 5.12 -6.24 19.50
CA GLY A 79 6.57 -6.13 19.61
C GLY A 79 7.27 -5.58 18.38
N ILE A 80 6.56 -5.16 17.32
CA ILE A 80 7.19 -4.47 16.19
C ILE A 80 7.67 -3.10 16.65
N LYS A 81 8.92 -2.77 16.34
CA LYS A 81 9.48 -1.43 16.53
C LYS A 81 9.27 -0.59 15.28
N PHE A 82 8.79 0.63 15.46
CA PHE A 82 8.61 1.57 14.36
C PHE A 82 9.51 2.77 14.53
N LEU A 83 10.28 3.09 13.50
CA LEU A 83 11.08 4.30 13.37
C LEU A 83 10.45 5.12 12.25
N LEU A 84 9.49 6.00 12.61
CA LEU A 84 8.79 6.90 11.69
C LEU A 84 9.57 8.19 11.49
N SER A 85 9.26 8.94 10.43
CA SER A 85 9.98 10.16 10.06
C SER A 85 11.50 9.96 10.04
N THR A 86 11.93 8.75 9.65
CA THR A 86 13.31 8.28 9.78
C THR A 86 13.89 7.97 8.41
N LYS A 87 14.94 8.70 8.06
CA LYS A 87 15.67 8.53 6.79
C LYS A 87 16.82 7.55 6.98
N VAL A 88 16.85 6.50 6.16
CA VAL A 88 18.01 5.62 6.06
C VAL A 88 19.12 6.35 5.30
N VAL A 89 20.32 6.38 5.88
CA VAL A 89 21.49 7.07 5.31
C VAL A 89 22.55 6.12 4.78
N GLU A 90 22.66 4.92 5.36
CA GLU A 90 23.65 3.91 4.94
C GLU A 90 23.17 2.51 5.35
N VAL A 91 23.62 1.52 4.60
CA VAL A 91 23.51 0.10 4.95
C VAL A 91 24.90 -0.53 4.91
N SER A 92 25.25 -1.32 5.91
CA SER A 92 26.55 -1.98 5.99
C SER A 92 26.44 -3.39 6.54
N LYS A 93 27.44 -4.22 6.23
CA LYS A 93 27.56 -5.55 6.84
C LYS A 93 28.13 -5.37 8.24
N GLY A 94 27.37 -5.76 9.26
CA GLY A 94 27.81 -5.83 10.65
C GLY A 94 28.50 -7.16 10.99
N GLU A 95 28.99 -7.28 12.22
CA GLU A 95 29.59 -8.54 12.72
C GLU A 95 28.56 -9.66 12.84
N THR A 96 27.33 -9.32 13.20
CA THR A 96 26.23 -10.27 13.50
C THR A 96 25.04 -10.15 12.58
N GLY A 97 25.16 -9.44 11.43
CA GLY A 97 24.03 -9.22 10.52
C GLY A 97 24.20 -7.98 9.66
N ILE A 98 23.08 -7.36 9.27
CA ILE A 98 23.05 -6.15 8.45
C ILE A 98 22.69 -4.97 9.35
N THR A 99 23.49 -3.91 9.29
CA THR A 99 23.28 -2.67 10.04
C THR A 99 22.74 -1.60 9.12
N VAL A 100 21.62 -1.00 9.52
CA VAL A 100 20.99 0.15 8.87
C VAL A 100 21.25 1.38 9.73
N SER A 101 21.98 2.36 9.19
CA SER A 101 22.20 3.66 9.81
C SER A 101 21.11 4.63 9.36
N TYR A 102 20.56 5.39 10.27
CA TYR A 102 19.46 6.30 10.02
C TYR A 102 19.62 7.64 10.74
N GLU A 103 18.85 8.62 10.29
CA GLU A 103 18.69 9.94 10.92
C GLU A 103 17.21 10.28 11.06
N ASN A 104 16.84 10.86 12.19
CA ASN A 104 15.51 11.41 12.46
C ASN A 104 15.62 12.64 13.38
N ALA A 105 14.48 13.12 13.89
CA ALA A 105 14.45 14.29 14.79
C ALA A 105 15.21 14.09 16.10
N ASP A 106 15.36 12.85 16.56
CA ASP A 106 16.08 12.49 17.80
C ASP A 106 17.60 12.36 17.57
N GLY A 107 18.04 12.41 16.31
CA GLY A 107 19.45 12.32 15.91
C GLY A 107 19.76 11.10 15.03
N ALA A 108 21.04 10.79 14.94
CA ALA A 108 21.53 9.62 14.20
C ALA A 108 21.45 8.35 15.07
N GLY A 109 21.12 7.24 14.46
CA GLY A 109 21.05 5.94 15.14
C GLY A 109 21.32 4.78 14.18
N THR A 110 21.36 3.58 14.74
CA THR A 110 21.55 2.33 13.98
C THR A 110 20.57 1.26 14.44
N VAL A 111 20.20 0.36 13.54
CA VAL A 111 19.52 -0.88 13.85
C VAL A 111 20.23 -2.03 13.12
N THR A 112 20.47 -3.13 13.81
CA THR A 112 21.09 -4.33 13.24
C THR A 112 20.14 -5.50 13.35
N ALA A 113 20.04 -6.29 12.29
CA ALA A 113 19.21 -7.49 12.22
C ALA A 113 19.89 -8.56 11.35
N ASP A 114 19.45 -9.81 11.49
CA ASP A 114 19.96 -10.93 10.69
C ASP A 114 19.69 -10.72 9.20
N LYS A 115 18.52 -10.14 8.89
CA LYS A 115 18.08 -9.85 7.52
C LYS A 115 17.56 -8.43 7.38
N LEU A 116 17.68 -7.91 6.16
CA LEU A 116 17.15 -6.62 5.73
C LEU A 116 16.19 -6.85 4.57
N LEU A 117 14.96 -6.38 4.69
CA LEU A 117 13.99 -6.33 3.59
C LEU A 117 13.88 -4.90 3.06
N MET A 118 14.12 -4.73 1.77
CA MET A 118 13.94 -3.44 1.08
C MET A 118 12.55 -3.36 0.46
N SER A 119 11.68 -2.51 1.01
CA SER A 119 10.28 -2.31 0.60
C SER A 119 9.98 -0.84 0.29
N VAL A 120 10.88 -0.18 -0.44
CA VAL A 120 10.89 1.28 -0.71
C VAL A 120 10.11 1.69 -1.97
N GLY A 121 9.16 0.88 -2.39
CA GLY A 121 8.27 1.14 -3.51
C GLY A 121 8.54 0.31 -4.76
N ARG A 122 7.71 0.53 -5.78
CA ARG A 122 7.73 -0.18 -7.07
C ARG A 122 7.92 0.83 -8.20
N ARG A 123 8.40 0.33 -9.31
CA ARG A 123 8.51 1.10 -10.55
C ARG A 123 8.15 0.20 -11.74
N PRO A 124 7.62 0.77 -12.82
CA PRO A 124 7.28 -0.02 -14.00
C PRO A 124 8.52 -0.62 -14.64
N VAL A 125 8.39 -1.83 -15.16
CA VAL A 125 9.41 -2.47 -15.98
C VAL A 125 9.16 -2.07 -17.43
N THR A 126 10.00 -1.17 -17.96
CA THR A 126 9.81 -0.54 -19.27
C THR A 126 10.93 -0.86 -20.27
N LYS A 127 11.83 -1.78 -19.94
CA LYS A 127 12.98 -2.13 -20.77
C LYS A 127 12.94 -3.59 -21.19
N GLY A 128 13.51 -3.88 -22.38
CA GLY A 128 13.74 -5.25 -22.81
C GLY A 128 12.67 -5.84 -23.74
N PHE A 129 11.64 -5.06 -24.13
CA PHE A 129 10.59 -5.48 -25.06
C PHE A 129 10.22 -4.43 -26.11
N GLY A 130 11.14 -3.51 -26.41
CA GLY A 130 11.05 -2.67 -27.60
C GLY A 130 10.18 -1.42 -27.47
N LEU A 131 9.80 -0.98 -26.25
CA LEU A 131 9.02 0.26 -26.08
C LEU A 131 9.74 1.50 -26.61
N GLU A 132 11.04 1.47 -26.65
CA GLU A 132 11.89 2.53 -27.22
C GLU A 132 11.68 2.75 -28.71
N ASN A 133 11.08 1.79 -29.42
CA ASN A 133 10.73 1.92 -30.86
C ASN A 133 9.38 2.61 -31.07
N LEU A 134 8.64 2.89 -30.02
CA LEU A 134 7.35 3.57 -30.06
C LEU A 134 7.49 4.99 -29.53
N ASN A 135 6.84 5.93 -30.21
CA ASN A 135 6.81 7.32 -29.78
C ASN A 135 5.76 7.55 -28.67
N LEU A 136 5.98 6.92 -27.52
CA LEU A 136 5.07 6.96 -26.36
C LEU A 136 5.28 8.23 -25.55
N GLU A 137 4.17 8.77 -25.01
CA GLU A 137 4.24 9.81 -23.99
C GLU A 137 4.42 9.21 -22.61
N TRP A 138 5.30 9.82 -21.82
CA TRP A 138 5.68 9.37 -20.48
C TRP A 138 5.29 10.37 -19.41
N THR A 139 4.94 9.88 -18.24
CA THR A 139 4.79 10.68 -17.03
C THR A 139 6.17 11.01 -16.43
N GLU A 140 6.22 11.96 -15.50
CA GLU A 140 7.43 12.25 -14.71
C GLU A 140 7.96 11.04 -13.94
N ARG A 141 7.07 10.13 -13.56
CA ARG A 141 7.39 8.87 -12.86
C ARG A 141 7.82 7.74 -13.80
N ARG A 142 8.02 8.04 -15.09
CA ARG A 142 8.37 7.07 -16.14
C ARG A 142 7.33 5.97 -16.36
N CYS A 143 6.07 6.28 -16.15
CA CYS A 143 4.93 5.46 -16.56
C CYS A 143 4.43 5.95 -17.92
N ILE A 144 3.72 5.10 -18.66
CA ILE A 144 3.18 5.45 -19.97
C ILE A 144 1.81 6.13 -19.77
N LYS A 145 1.62 7.30 -20.41
CA LYS A 145 0.34 7.99 -20.37
C LYS A 145 -0.70 7.25 -21.22
N VAL A 146 -1.92 7.18 -20.70
CA VAL A 146 -3.08 6.60 -21.37
C VAL A 146 -4.30 7.52 -21.20
N ASP A 147 -5.28 7.35 -22.08
CA ASP A 147 -6.60 7.96 -21.98
C ASP A 147 -7.56 7.10 -21.12
N GLU A 148 -8.85 7.46 -21.06
CA GLU A 148 -9.90 6.74 -20.34
C GLU A 148 -10.20 5.35 -20.89
N HIS A 149 -9.73 5.04 -22.09
CA HIS A 149 -9.85 3.74 -22.74
C HIS A 149 -8.56 2.92 -22.68
N LEU A 150 -7.57 3.37 -21.92
CA LEU A 150 -6.22 2.78 -21.76
C LEU A 150 -5.39 2.83 -23.07
N GLN A 151 -5.77 3.60 -24.08
CA GLN A 151 -4.96 3.81 -25.27
C GLN A 151 -3.84 4.80 -25.00
N SER A 152 -2.64 4.48 -25.46
CA SER A 152 -1.46 5.37 -25.36
C SER A 152 -1.53 6.48 -26.42
N SER A 153 -0.51 7.35 -26.44
CA SER A 153 -0.31 8.34 -27.51
C SER A 153 -0.13 7.73 -28.91
N VAL A 154 0.10 6.42 -28.99
CA VAL A 154 0.26 5.68 -30.26
C VAL A 154 -1.04 4.92 -30.55
N PRO A 155 -1.77 5.23 -31.64
CA PRO A 155 -3.01 4.55 -31.98
C PRO A 155 -2.85 3.03 -32.06
N GLY A 156 -3.77 2.28 -31.45
CA GLY A 156 -3.77 0.82 -31.42
C GLY A 156 -2.82 0.21 -30.38
N VAL A 157 -2.12 1.03 -29.59
CA VAL A 157 -1.27 0.58 -28.47
C VAL A 157 -1.96 0.92 -27.14
N TYR A 158 -2.29 -0.12 -26.38
CA TYR A 158 -2.97 -0.02 -25.08
C TYR A 158 -2.02 -0.42 -23.95
N VAL A 159 -2.18 0.21 -22.80
CA VAL A 159 -1.30 -0.03 -21.64
C VAL A 159 -2.13 -0.18 -20.38
N CYS A 160 -2.07 -1.36 -19.75
CA CYS A 160 -2.80 -1.71 -18.55
C CYS A 160 -1.83 -2.05 -17.40
N GLY A 161 -2.31 -1.89 -16.17
CA GLY A 161 -1.58 -2.24 -14.95
C GLY A 161 -0.42 -1.30 -14.62
N ASP A 162 0.57 -1.80 -13.91
CA ASP A 162 1.68 -1.03 -13.34
C ASP A 162 2.41 -0.11 -14.33
N LEU A 163 2.33 -0.41 -15.63
CA LEU A 163 2.99 0.39 -16.68
C LEU A 163 2.38 1.79 -16.85
N ASN A 164 1.07 1.96 -16.62
CA ASN A 164 0.42 3.27 -16.68
C ASN A 164 0.59 4.08 -15.38
N GLY A 165 0.89 3.38 -14.26
CA GLY A 165 1.22 4.00 -12.97
C GLY A 165 0.05 4.66 -12.24
N VAL A 166 -1.21 4.41 -12.68
CA VAL A 166 -2.41 4.97 -12.04
C VAL A 166 -2.77 4.15 -10.80
N SER A 167 -2.85 2.84 -10.94
CA SER A 167 -3.12 1.92 -9.84
C SER A 167 -2.22 0.69 -9.95
N LEU A 168 -1.52 0.35 -8.86
CA LEU A 168 -0.57 -0.78 -8.82
C LEU A 168 -1.23 -2.03 -8.22
N LEU A 169 -2.48 -2.31 -8.63
CA LEU A 169 -3.32 -3.37 -8.08
C LEU A 169 -3.76 -4.34 -9.19
N ALA A 170 -3.69 -5.63 -8.91
CA ALA A 170 -4.01 -6.67 -9.89
C ALA A 170 -5.46 -6.59 -10.40
N HIS A 171 -6.42 -6.37 -9.52
CA HIS A 171 -7.83 -6.24 -9.89
C HIS A 171 -8.10 -4.99 -10.74
N THR A 172 -7.35 -3.89 -10.51
CA THR A 172 -7.42 -2.72 -11.38
C THR A 172 -6.91 -3.05 -12.78
N ALA A 173 -5.76 -3.73 -12.89
CA ALA A 173 -5.19 -4.12 -14.16
C ALA A 173 -6.12 -5.04 -14.97
N VAL A 174 -6.88 -5.92 -14.31
CA VAL A 174 -7.92 -6.74 -14.96
C VAL A 174 -9.01 -5.86 -15.55
N ARG A 175 -9.57 -4.92 -14.78
CA ARG A 175 -10.61 -4.00 -15.26
C ARG A 175 -10.11 -3.09 -16.38
N GLU A 176 -8.88 -2.59 -16.28
CA GLU A 176 -8.23 -1.82 -17.34
C GLU A 176 -8.13 -2.62 -18.64
N ALA A 177 -7.74 -3.91 -18.55
CA ALA A 177 -7.67 -4.78 -19.72
C ALA A 177 -9.06 -5.02 -20.36
N GLU A 178 -10.11 -5.16 -19.56
CA GLU A 178 -11.49 -5.26 -20.07
C GLU A 178 -11.89 -4.00 -20.84
N VAL A 179 -11.64 -2.80 -20.28
CA VAL A 179 -11.93 -1.52 -20.95
C VAL A 179 -11.16 -1.40 -22.26
N ALA A 180 -9.88 -1.74 -22.26
CA ALA A 180 -9.06 -1.73 -23.47
C ALA A 180 -9.62 -2.65 -24.56
N VAL A 181 -10.02 -3.89 -24.20
CA VAL A 181 -10.62 -4.84 -25.14
C VAL A 181 -11.99 -4.38 -25.63
N HIS A 182 -12.80 -3.78 -24.77
CA HIS A 182 -14.09 -3.18 -25.17
C HIS A 182 -13.88 -2.08 -26.20
N HIS A 183 -12.94 -1.18 -25.97
CA HIS A 183 -12.62 -0.12 -26.93
C HIS A 183 -12.11 -0.68 -28.27
N ILE A 184 -11.21 -1.68 -28.24
CA ILE A 184 -10.71 -2.37 -29.46
C ILE A 184 -11.85 -3.00 -30.26
N THR A 185 -12.88 -3.52 -29.59
CA THR A 185 -14.03 -4.20 -30.22
C THR A 185 -15.21 -3.29 -30.51
N GLY A 186 -15.08 -1.97 -30.28
CA GLY A 186 -16.13 -0.97 -30.55
C GLY A 186 -17.28 -0.96 -29.55
N LYS A 187 -17.06 -1.49 -28.33
CA LYS A 187 -18.02 -1.36 -27.23
C LYS A 187 -17.73 -0.09 -26.44
N GLU A 188 -18.80 0.61 -26.05
CA GLU A 188 -18.69 1.75 -25.13
C GLU A 188 -18.31 1.26 -23.74
N ASP A 189 -17.17 1.72 -23.25
CA ASP A 189 -16.69 1.50 -21.89
C ASP A 189 -15.55 2.48 -21.60
N ALA A 190 -15.40 2.90 -20.34
CA ALA A 190 -14.35 3.79 -19.90
C ALA A 190 -13.89 3.40 -18.49
N MET A 191 -12.61 3.66 -18.18
CA MET A 191 -12.07 3.35 -16.87
C MET A 191 -12.48 4.38 -15.82
N SER A 192 -13.06 3.91 -14.72
CA SER A 192 -13.30 4.70 -13.52
C SER A 192 -12.34 4.25 -12.41
N TYR A 193 -11.65 5.21 -11.80
CA TYR A 193 -10.76 4.97 -10.66
C TYR A 193 -11.37 5.43 -9.33
N ARG A 194 -12.64 5.85 -9.29
CA ARG A 194 -13.28 6.43 -8.09
C ARG A 194 -13.48 5.42 -6.96
N ALA A 195 -13.74 4.17 -7.32
CA ALA A 195 -14.17 3.13 -6.37
C ALA A 195 -13.29 1.89 -6.42
N ILE A 196 -11.98 2.07 -6.56
CA ILE A 196 -11.03 0.96 -6.52
C ILE A 196 -10.65 0.68 -5.05
N PRO A 197 -11.01 -0.49 -4.50
CA PRO A 197 -10.66 -0.83 -3.14
C PRO A 197 -9.18 -1.18 -3.03
N GLY A 198 -8.53 -0.63 -2.01
CA GLY A 198 -7.20 -1.03 -1.58
C GLY A 198 -7.27 -1.84 -0.29
N VAL A 199 -6.53 -2.94 -0.22
CA VAL A 199 -6.46 -3.80 0.97
C VAL A 199 -5.02 -4.07 1.33
N VAL A 200 -4.73 -4.06 2.62
CA VAL A 200 -3.47 -4.55 3.20
C VAL A 200 -3.81 -5.80 4.01
N TYR A 201 -3.28 -6.92 3.60
CA TYR A 201 -3.57 -8.23 4.17
C TYR A 201 -2.72 -8.52 5.42
N THR A 202 -2.79 -7.58 6.35
CA THR A 202 -2.27 -7.75 7.71
C THR A 202 -3.30 -8.49 8.59
N ASN A 203 -2.97 -8.79 9.84
CA ASN A 203 -3.92 -9.30 10.83
C ASN A 203 -3.89 -8.42 12.10
N PRO A 204 -4.89 -7.50 12.28
CA PRO A 204 -6.11 -7.30 11.48
C PRO A 204 -5.85 -6.71 10.10
N GLU A 205 -6.78 -6.95 9.15
CA GLU A 205 -6.80 -6.33 7.84
C GLU A 205 -7.11 -4.83 7.93
N ILE A 206 -6.57 -4.05 6.99
CA ILE A 206 -7.01 -2.68 6.76
C ILE A 206 -7.39 -2.51 5.30
N ALA A 207 -8.54 -1.91 5.02
CA ALA A 207 -9.06 -1.68 3.69
C ALA A 207 -9.61 -0.26 3.55
N GLY A 208 -9.55 0.27 2.33
CA GLY A 208 -10.11 1.58 2.01
C GLY A 208 -10.57 1.65 0.55
N VAL A 209 -11.59 2.48 0.30
CA VAL A 209 -12.09 2.80 -1.04
C VAL A 209 -12.59 4.24 -1.07
N GLY A 210 -12.43 4.89 -2.21
CA GLY A 210 -12.75 6.30 -2.38
C GLY A 210 -11.73 7.22 -1.71
N MET A 211 -12.15 8.39 -1.25
CA MET A 211 -11.26 9.42 -0.70
C MET A 211 -11.03 9.21 0.80
N SER A 212 -9.83 9.45 1.28
CA SER A 212 -9.52 9.54 2.72
C SER A 212 -9.91 10.92 3.27
N GLU A 213 -9.92 11.07 4.61
CA GLU A 213 -10.15 12.38 5.23
C GLU A 213 -9.09 13.40 4.77
N GLU A 214 -7.83 12.98 4.69
CA GLU A 214 -6.73 13.85 4.24
C GLU A 214 -6.93 14.29 2.79
N ALA A 215 -7.40 13.40 1.92
CA ALA A 215 -7.67 13.72 0.53
C ALA A 215 -8.85 14.70 0.39
N LEU A 216 -9.92 14.51 1.15
CA LEU A 216 -11.08 15.42 1.18
C LEU A 216 -10.69 16.80 1.70
N GLN A 217 -9.91 16.85 2.78
CA GLN A 217 -9.40 18.10 3.36
C GLN A 217 -8.50 18.85 2.38
N ALA A 218 -7.57 18.15 1.73
CA ALA A 218 -6.68 18.74 0.73
C ALA A 218 -7.43 19.27 -0.51
N ALA A 219 -8.54 18.61 -0.88
CA ALA A 219 -9.41 19.03 -1.98
C ALA A 219 -10.42 20.13 -1.57
N GLY A 220 -10.53 20.43 -0.29
CA GLY A 220 -11.52 21.39 0.23
C GLY A 220 -12.98 20.92 0.09
N ILE A 221 -13.20 19.60 0.03
CA ILE A 221 -14.53 18.98 -0.10
C ILE A 221 -15.16 18.84 1.29
N PRO A 222 -16.34 19.42 1.55
CA PRO A 222 -17.06 19.24 2.80
C PRO A 222 -17.53 17.78 2.96
N TYR A 223 -17.39 17.24 4.15
CA TYR A 223 -17.82 15.88 4.45
C TYR A 223 -18.24 15.73 5.92
N ARG A 224 -18.97 14.65 6.19
CA ARG A 224 -19.22 14.13 7.54
C ARG A 224 -18.53 12.76 7.67
N ALA A 225 -17.79 12.58 8.76
CA ALA A 225 -17.22 11.28 9.11
C ALA A 225 -18.11 10.58 10.14
N VAL A 226 -18.49 9.35 9.84
CA VAL A 226 -19.18 8.45 10.77
C VAL A 226 -18.24 7.29 11.08
N LYS A 227 -17.96 7.08 12.36
CA LYS A 227 -17.07 6.03 12.85
C LYS A 227 -17.84 5.11 13.78
N LEU A 228 -17.82 3.82 13.50
CA LEU A 228 -18.43 2.80 14.33
C LEU A 228 -17.39 1.74 14.71
N PRO A 229 -17.26 1.44 16.01
CA PRO A 229 -16.48 0.29 16.46
C PRO A 229 -17.04 -1.00 15.87
N MET A 230 -16.21 -1.85 15.29
CA MET A 230 -16.65 -3.16 14.81
C MET A 230 -17.11 -4.08 15.94
N ALA A 231 -16.74 -3.76 17.17
CA ALA A 231 -17.24 -4.43 18.38
C ALA A 231 -18.77 -4.34 18.57
N TYR A 232 -19.47 -3.51 17.82
CA TYR A 232 -20.94 -3.53 17.77
C TYR A 232 -21.49 -4.75 17.02
N SER A 233 -20.66 -5.44 16.24
CA SER A 233 -20.98 -6.71 15.62
C SER A 233 -20.60 -7.87 16.55
N GLY A 234 -21.58 -8.64 17.02
CA GLY A 234 -21.32 -9.84 17.83
C GLY A 234 -20.46 -10.87 17.09
N ARG A 235 -20.60 -10.97 15.76
CA ARG A 235 -19.75 -11.82 14.93
C ARG A 235 -18.29 -11.35 14.95
N PHE A 236 -18.06 -10.06 14.79
CA PHE A 236 -16.70 -9.51 14.85
C PHE A 236 -16.02 -9.85 16.18
N VAL A 237 -16.73 -9.65 17.31
CA VAL A 237 -16.21 -9.95 18.64
C VAL A 237 -15.89 -11.43 18.80
N ALA A 238 -16.77 -12.31 18.29
CA ALA A 238 -16.56 -13.76 18.39
C ALA A 238 -15.37 -14.27 17.55
N GLU A 239 -15.09 -13.64 16.42
CA GLU A 239 -14.03 -14.05 15.49
C GLU A 239 -12.70 -13.33 15.75
N ASN A 240 -12.72 -12.18 16.45
CA ASN A 240 -11.55 -11.30 16.63
C ASN A 240 -11.37 -10.91 18.11
N GLU A 241 -11.14 -11.89 18.97
CA GLU A 241 -11.00 -11.66 20.41
C GLU A 241 -9.86 -10.67 20.72
N GLY A 242 -10.19 -9.61 21.46
CA GLY A 242 -9.23 -8.59 21.90
C GLY A 242 -8.73 -7.64 20.80
N VAL A 243 -9.24 -7.71 19.58
CA VAL A 243 -8.89 -6.82 18.48
C VAL A 243 -9.83 -5.62 18.43
N ASN A 244 -9.25 -4.42 18.31
CA ASN A 244 -10.01 -3.20 18.05
C ASN A 244 -10.18 -3.04 16.54
N GLY A 245 -11.45 -2.99 16.09
CA GLY A 245 -11.79 -2.71 14.71
C GLY A 245 -12.65 -1.47 14.60
N VAL A 246 -12.55 -0.77 13.47
CA VAL A 246 -13.31 0.44 13.16
C VAL A 246 -13.78 0.39 11.71
N CYS A 247 -15.05 0.77 11.51
CA CYS A 247 -15.58 1.12 10.20
C CYS A 247 -15.79 2.65 10.17
N LYS A 248 -15.17 3.33 9.21
CA LYS A 248 -15.25 4.78 8.99
C LYS A 248 -15.85 5.03 7.63
N VAL A 249 -16.92 5.81 7.56
CA VAL A 249 -17.57 6.22 6.32
C VAL A 249 -17.54 7.73 6.22
N LEU A 250 -17.13 8.24 5.07
CA LEU A 250 -17.07 9.66 4.75
C LEU A 250 -18.18 9.96 3.73
N ALA A 251 -19.09 10.86 4.07
CA ALA A 251 -20.23 11.19 3.23
C ALA A 251 -20.33 12.70 3.02
N ALA A 252 -20.81 13.12 1.84
CA ALA A 252 -21.20 14.47 1.55
C ALA A 252 -22.46 14.89 2.36
N GLU A 253 -22.84 16.15 2.29
CA GLU A 253 -24.00 16.67 3.01
C GLU A 253 -25.33 16.02 2.59
N ASP A 254 -25.44 15.66 1.32
CA ASP A 254 -26.61 14.97 0.74
C ASP A 254 -26.66 13.47 1.05
N GLY A 255 -25.62 12.93 1.71
CA GLY A 255 -25.49 11.52 2.07
C GLY A 255 -24.70 10.68 1.10
N THR A 256 -24.27 11.22 -0.04
CA THR A 256 -23.42 10.49 -1.02
C THR A 256 -22.12 10.02 -0.36
N VAL A 257 -21.79 8.76 -0.51
CA VAL A 257 -20.56 8.15 0.03
C VAL A 257 -19.35 8.63 -0.78
N LEU A 258 -18.41 9.28 -0.12
CA LEU A 258 -17.17 9.79 -0.70
C LEU A 258 -15.98 8.86 -0.45
N GLY A 259 -16.01 8.12 0.64
CA GLY A 259 -14.98 7.18 1.01
C GLY A 259 -15.40 6.28 2.17
N ALA A 260 -14.77 5.13 2.25
CA ALA A 260 -14.92 4.22 3.39
C ALA A 260 -13.59 3.55 3.72
N HIS A 261 -13.32 3.40 5.00
CA HIS A 261 -12.08 2.82 5.51
C HIS A 261 -12.40 1.89 6.68
N MET A 262 -11.80 0.73 6.69
CA MET A 262 -12.07 -0.31 7.68
C MET A 262 -10.77 -0.88 8.23
N LEU A 263 -10.72 -1.08 9.54
CA LEU A 263 -9.68 -1.83 10.23
C LEU A 263 -10.34 -2.97 10.99
N GLY A 264 -9.97 -4.20 10.68
CA GLY A 264 -10.52 -5.40 11.32
C GLY A 264 -11.08 -6.40 10.31
N ASN A 265 -10.96 -7.68 10.59
CA ASN A 265 -11.40 -8.75 9.68
C ASN A 265 -12.94 -8.89 9.69
N PRO A 266 -13.59 -9.09 8.54
CA PRO A 266 -13.03 -9.21 7.19
C PRO A 266 -13.17 -7.90 6.36
N ALA A 267 -12.31 -6.91 6.61
CA ALA A 267 -12.36 -5.63 5.91
C ALA A 267 -12.24 -5.78 4.39
N SER A 268 -11.42 -6.73 3.92
CA SER A 268 -11.20 -7.04 2.49
C SER A 268 -12.49 -7.44 1.74
N GLU A 269 -13.43 -8.09 2.43
CA GLU A 269 -14.71 -8.48 1.84
C GLU A 269 -15.74 -7.35 1.93
N LEU A 270 -15.82 -6.67 3.09
CA LEU A 270 -16.83 -5.66 3.35
C LEU A 270 -16.63 -4.37 2.54
N ILE A 271 -15.39 -4.01 2.25
CA ILE A 271 -15.06 -2.75 1.55
C ILE A 271 -15.67 -2.66 0.15
N VAL A 272 -15.95 -3.78 -0.49
CA VAL A 272 -16.57 -3.86 -1.81
C VAL A 272 -17.96 -3.21 -1.83
N LEU A 273 -18.74 -3.37 -0.75
CA LEU A 273 -20.07 -2.76 -0.63
C LEU A 273 -20.01 -1.23 -0.68
N ALA A 274 -19.01 -0.65 -0.01
CA ALA A 274 -18.79 0.78 -0.05
C ALA A 274 -18.32 1.24 -1.44
N GLY A 275 -17.46 0.45 -2.11
CA GLY A 275 -17.05 0.70 -3.49
C GLY A 275 -18.23 0.74 -4.44
N MET A 276 -19.17 -0.18 -4.34
CA MET A 276 -20.41 -0.18 -5.14
C MET A 276 -21.25 1.08 -4.89
N ALA A 277 -21.39 1.49 -3.61
CA ALA A 277 -22.13 2.72 -3.29
C ALA A 277 -21.48 3.97 -3.89
N ILE A 278 -20.16 4.08 -3.83
CA ILE A 278 -19.40 5.21 -4.43
C ILE A 278 -19.55 5.21 -5.95
N GLU A 279 -19.44 4.06 -6.62
CA GLU A 279 -19.55 3.97 -8.08
C GLU A 279 -20.96 4.34 -8.55
N ASP A 280 -21.98 3.93 -7.81
CA ASP A 280 -23.39 4.24 -8.08
C ASP A 280 -23.79 5.67 -7.67
N GLY A 281 -22.91 6.44 -7.00
CA GLY A 281 -23.23 7.78 -6.49
C GLY A 281 -24.29 7.79 -5.39
N LYS A 282 -24.30 6.76 -4.56
CA LYS A 282 -25.27 6.56 -3.45
C LYS A 282 -24.74 7.17 -2.17
#